data_1d3da3ee9162c2a8d7c4bfb3fede55df
#
_entry.id   1d3da3ee9162c2a8d7c4bfb3fede55df
#
_cell.length_a   1.000
_cell.length_b   1.000
_cell.length_c   1.000
_cell.angle_alpha   90.00
_cell.angle_beta   90.00
_cell.angle_gamma   90.00
#
_symmetry.space_group_name_H-M   'P 1'
#
loop_
_entity.id
_entity.type
_entity.pdbx_description
1 polymer ?
#
loop_
_entity_poly.entity_id
_entity_poly.type
_entity_poly.pdbx_seq_one_letter_code
_entity_poly.pdbx_strand_id
1 'polypeptide(L)'
;LFDWIKETFEHSRNNYDKVGHFAQGFVPAMITRELFIRKNVVANKNYFNFIIVAICLAISGAYEWIEWWVSIGTGEGGDAFLGTQGYVWDTQSDMLLATIGAFSMIILLSKKHDAAINNLIP
;
A
#
# COMPACT_ATOMS: atom_id res chain seq x y z
N LEU A 1 5.79 28.57 20.68
CA LEU A 1 6.42 27.29 21.06
C LEU A 1 5.46 26.12 20.89
N PHE A 2 4.23 26.24 21.41
CA PHE A 2 3.23 25.19 21.31
C PHE A 2 2.80 24.95 19.87
N ASP A 3 2.67 25.99 19.06
CA ASP A 3 2.30 25.88 17.66
C ASP A 3 3.36 25.14 16.87
N TRP A 4 4.65 25.38 17.17
CA TRP A 4 5.75 24.70 16.51
C TRP A 4 5.77 23.20 16.86
N ILE A 5 5.54 22.86 18.13
CA ILE A 5 5.45 21.47 18.59
C ILE A 5 4.29 20.77 17.89
N LYS A 6 3.14 21.42 17.80
CA LYS A 6 1.97 20.88 17.15
C LYS A 6 2.22 20.62 15.66
N GLU A 7 2.82 21.58 14.95
CA GLU A 7 3.17 21.42 13.54
C GLU A 7 4.16 20.26 13.33
N THR A 8 5.18 20.17 14.19
CA THR A 8 6.16 19.09 14.11
C THR A 8 5.49 17.73 14.32
N PHE A 9 4.57 17.65 15.27
CA PHE A 9 3.81 16.43 15.56
C PHE A 9 2.93 16.03 14.40
N GLU A 10 2.24 16.97 13.78
CA GLU A 10 1.39 16.74 12.62
C GLU A 10 2.22 16.30 11.42
N HIS A 11 3.38 16.91 11.19
CA HIS A 11 4.29 16.50 10.12
C HIS A 11 4.79 15.07 10.30
N SER A 12 5.18 14.71 11.51
CA SER A 12 5.63 13.35 11.81
C SER A 12 4.51 12.34 11.57
N ARG A 13 3.30 12.66 11.99
CA ARG A 13 2.12 11.81 11.80
C ARG A 13 1.82 11.59 10.31
N ASN A 14 1.88 12.66 9.51
CA ASN A 14 1.68 12.58 8.06
C ASN A 14 2.75 11.72 7.39
N ASN A 15 3.99 11.83 7.82
CA ASN A 15 5.08 11.04 7.28
C ASN A 15 4.93 9.56 7.61
N TYR A 16 4.49 9.23 8.82
CA TYR A 16 4.19 7.84 9.19
C TYR A 16 3.07 7.26 8.36
N ASP A 17 2.03 8.03 8.13
CA ASP A 17 0.90 7.62 7.30
C ASP A 17 1.36 7.31 5.87
N LYS A 18 2.18 8.18 5.29
CA LYS A 18 2.73 7.99 3.94
C LYS A 18 3.61 6.75 3.85
N VAL A 19 4.47 6.52 4.83
CA VAL A 19 5.32 5.32 4.89
C VAL A 19 4.45 4.07 5.02
N GLY A 20 3.39 4.13 5.81
CA GLY A 20 2.44 3.03 5.95
C GLY A 20 1.77 2.68 4.62
N HIS A 21 1.33 3.67 3.86
CA HIS A 21 0.70 3.43 2.55
C HIS A 21 1.69 2.93 1.52
N PHE A 22 2.93 3.40 1.54
CA PHE A 22 3.99 2.86 0.69
C PHE A 22 4.20 1.38 1.01
N ALA A 23 4.33 1.03 2.28
CA ALA A 23 4.52 -0.36 2.72
C ALA A 23 3.30 -1.22 2.38
N GLN A 24 2.12 -0.65 2.38
CA GLN A 24 0.88 -1.32 1.99
C GLN A 24 0.89 -1.80 0.54
N GLY A 25 1.65 -1.14 -0.32
CA GLY A 25 1.87 -1.61 -1.69
C GLY A 25 3.08 -2.53 -1.78
N PHE A 26 4.16 -2.19 -1.09
CA PHE A 26 5.43 -2.92 -1.16
C PHE A 26 5.30 -4.34 -0.60
N VAL A 27 4.74 -4.49 0.60
CA VAL A 27 4.64 -5.79 1.28
C VAL A 27 3.63 -6.71 0.60
N PRO A 28 2.40 -6.28 0.27
CA PRO A 28 1.49 -7.14 -0.49
C PRO A 28 2.02 -7.55 -1.85
N ALA A 29 2.79 -6.69 -2.53
CA ALA A 29 3.42 -7.05 -3.79
C ALA A 29 4.38 -8.23 -3.61
N MET A 30 5.19 -8.20 -2.56
CA MET A 30 6.11 -9.28 -2.24
C MET A 30 5.37 -10.58 -1.95
N ILE A 31 4.35 -10.54 -1.11
CA ILE A 31 3.57 -11.72 -0.70
C ILE A 31 2.82 -12.31 -1.89
N THR A 32 2.14 -11.48 -2.66
CA THR A 32 1.36 -11.91 -3.82
C THR A 32 2.27 -12.51 -4.88
N ARG A 33 3.39 -11.86 -5.13
CA ARG A 33 4.40 -12.33 -6.06
C ARG A 33 4.90 -13.71 -5.69
N GLU A 34 5.27 -13.90 -4.43
CA GLU A 34 5.75 -15.19 -3.94
C GLU A 34 4.69 -16.28 -4.10
N LEU A 35 3.46 -15.99 -3.69
CA LEU A 35 2.35 -16.94 -3.79
C LEU A 35 2.08 -17.32 -5.25
N PHE A 36 2.05 -16.35 -6.15
CA PHE A 36 1.75 -16.59 -7.55
C PHE A 36 2.86 -17.38 -8.25
N ILE A 37 4.11 -17.11 -7.91
CA ILE A 37 5.25 -17.88 -8.46
C ILE A 37 5.20 -19.32 -7.95
N ARG A 38 5.01 -19.52 -6.66
CA ARG A 38 4.98 -20.86 -6.07
C ARG A 38 3.83 -21.70 -6.59
N LYS A 39 2.69 -21.09 -6.84
CA LYS A 39 1.46 -21.79 -7.27
C LYS A 39 1.22 -21.75 -8.77
N ASN A 40 2.11 -21.11 -9.54
CA ASN A 40 1.95 -20.95 -10.99
C ASN A 40 0.57 -20.40 -11.38
N VAL A 41 0.13 -19.35 -10.67
CA VAL A 41 -1.20 -18.78 -10.88
C VAL A 41 -1.31 -18.09 -12.24
N VAL A 42 -0.22 -17.45 -12.69
CA VAL A 42 -0.19 -16.73 -13.96
C VAL A 42 0.74 -17.44 -14.94
N ALA A 43 0.19 -17.94 -16.02
CA ALA A 43 0.96 -18.66 -17.04
C ALA A 43 1.79 -17.71 -17.91
N ASN A 44 1.23 -16.58 -18.28
CA ASN A 44 1.92 -15.61 -19.16
C ASN A 44 2.65 -14.57 -18.35
N LYS A 45 3.98 -14.66 -18.34
CA LYS A 45 4.84 -13.78 -17.55
C LYS A 45 4.85 -12.33 -18.03
N ASN A 46 4.39 -12.06 -19.25
CA ASN A 46 4.32 -10.68 -19.76
C ASN A 46 3.31 -9.83 -18.99
N TYR A 47 2.27 -10.46 -18.44
CA TYR A 47 1.24 -9.77 -17.67
C TYR A 47 1.43 -9.88 -16.17
N PHE A 48 2.44 -10.62 -15.73
CA PHE A 48 2.63 -10.94 -14.31
C PHE A 48 2.76 -9.69 -13.45
N ASN A 49 3.66 -8.79 -13.83
CA ASN A 49 3.90 -7.57 -13.05
C ASN A 49 2.67 -6.65 -13.06
N PHE A 50 1.98 -6.54 -14.18
CA PHE A 50 0.74 -5.77 -14.26
C PHE A 50 -0.31 -6.32 -13.29
N ILE A 51 -0.47 -7.63 -13.23
CA ILE A 51 -1.43 -8.27 -12.34
C ILE A 51 -1.07 -8.02 -10.88
N ILE A 52 0.21 -8.11 -10.53
CA ILE A 52 0.69 -7.85 -9.16
C ILE A 52 0.36 -6.41 -8.74
N VAL A 53 0.65 -5.44 -9.59
CA VAL A 53 0.34 -4.04 -9.28
C VAL A 53 -1.17 -3.82 -9.16
N ALA A 54 -1.96 -4.44 -10.05
CA ALA A 54 -3.41 -4.35 -10.00
C ALA A 54 -3.99 -4.91 -8.70
N ILE A 55 -3.45 -6.04 -8.23
CA ILE A 55 -3.85 -6.63 -6.95
C ILE A 55 -3.51 -5.70 -5.78
N CYS A 56 -2.32 -5.13 -5.79
CA CYS A 56 -1.91 -4.20 -4.74
C CYS A 56 -2.80 -2.95 -4.72
N LEU A 57 -3.16 -2.44 -5.88
CA LEU A 57 -4.08 -1.31 -5.99
C LEU A 57 -5.48 -1.70 -5.49
N ALA A 58 -5.95 -2.91 -5.80
CA ALA A 58 -7.22 -3.42 -5.31
C ALA A 58 -7.23 -3.55 -3.78
N ILE A 59 -6.15 -4.02 -3.19
CA ILE A 59 -6.00 -4.11 -1.73
C ILE A 59 -6.04 -2.71 -1.11
N SER A 60 -5.34 -1.77 -1.70
CA SER A 60 -5.34 -0.38 -1.23
C SER A 60 -6.74 0.24 -1.31
N GLY A 61 -7.44 0.03 -2.42
CA GLY A 61 -8.81 0.50 -2.58
C GLY A 61 -9.77 -0.12 -1.59
N ALA A 62 -9.64 -1.42 -1.34
CA ALA A 62 -10.45 -2.13 -0.35
C ALA A 62 -10.20 -1.58 1.06
N TYR A 63 -8.96 -1.27 1.38
CA TYR A 63 -8.62 -0.66 2.67
C TYR A 63 -9.30 0.69 2.85
N GLU A 64 -9.31 1.53 1.81
CA GLU A 64 -10.01 2.81 1.84
C GLU A 64 -11.52 2.65 2.02
N TRP A 65 -12.11 1.63 1.40
CA TRP A 65 -13.53 1.30 1.59
C TRP A 65 -13.82 0.92 3.04
N ILE A 66 -12.97 0.11 3.65
CA ILE A 66 -13.13 -0.31 5.05
C ILE A 66 -13.08 0.91 5.97
N GLU A 67 -12.13 1.81 5.75
CA GLU A 67 -12.03 3.05 6.53
C GLU A 67 -13.31 3.88 6.39
N TRP A 68 -13.85 3.99 5.19
CA TRP A 68 -15.06 4.73 4.95
C TRP A 68 -16.26 4.11 5.68
N TRP A 69 -16.41 2.80 5.59
CA TRP A 69 -17.50 2.10 6.27
C TRP A 69 -17.41 2.22 7.80
N VAL A 70 -16.23 2.11 8.36
CA VAL A 70 -16.01 2.30 9.80
C VAL A 70 -16.38 3.73 10.20
N SER A 71 -16.02 4.71 9.41
CA SER A 71 -16.35 6.13 9.64
C SER A 71 -17.87 6.33 9.70
N ILE A 72 -18.61 5.75 8.76
CA ILE A 72 -20.07 5.83 8.76
C ILE A 72 -20.65 5.13 9.99
N GLY A 73 -20.14 3.95 10.32
CA GLY A 73 -20.64 3.15 11.44
C GLY A 73 -20.38 3.75 12.81
N THR A 74 -19.29 4.47 13.00
CA THR A 74 -18.96 5.11 14.28
C THR A 74 -19.67 6.45 14.47
N GLY A 75 -20.19 7.04 13.40
CA GLY A 75 -20.87 8.33 13.49
C GLY A 75 -19.96 9.52 13.71
N GLU A 76 -18.66 9.32 13.75
CA GLU A 76 -17.70 10.42 13.79
C GLU A 76 -17.62 11.08 12.44
N GLY A 77 -17.31 12.38 12.41
CA GLY A 77 -17.14 13.08 11.15
C GLY A 77 -16.12 12.34 10.28
N GLY A 78 -16.53 11.98 9.06
CA GLY A 78 -15.71 11.19 8.16
C GLY A 78 -14.31 11.74 7.99
N ASP A 79 -14.18 13.07 7.94
CA ASP A 79 -12.90 13.75 7.77
C ASP A 79 -11.94 13.48 8.93
N ALA A 80 -12.44 13.48 10.16
CA ALA A 80 -11.61 13.24 11.35
C ALA A 80 -11.12 11.80 11.40
N PHE A 81 -11.99 10.85 11.10
CA PHE A 81 -11.64 9.43 11.13
C PHE A 81 -10.72 9.04 9.97
N LEU A 82 -11.06 9.49 8.76
CA LEU A 82 -10.28 9.18 7.56
C LEU A 82 -8.92 9.87 7.54
N GLY A 83 -8.70 10.84 8.43
CA GLY A 83 -7.43 11.53 8.53
C GLY A 83 -7.09 12.39 7.31
N THR A 84 -8.11 12.88 6.61
CA THR A 84 -7.89 13.70 5.41
C THR A 84 -7.22 15.01 5.73
N GLN A 85 -7.40 15.51 6.96
CA GLN A 85 -6.77 16.74 7.46
C GLN A 85 -7.00 17.95 6.55
N GLY A 86 -8.17 18.00 5.91
CA GLY A 86 -8.51 19.06 4.99
C GLY A 86 -7.94 18.91 3.58
N TYR A 87 -7.22 17.84 3.30
CA TYR A 87 -6.70 17.56 1.96
C TYR A 87 -7.67 16.67 1.18
N VAL A 88 -8.24 17.24 0.12
CA VAL A 88 -9.32 16.59 -0.66
C VAL A 88 -8.84 15.31 -1.34
N TRP A 89 -7.58 15.25 -1.75
CA TRP A 89 -7.01 14.15 -2.53
C TRP A 89 -6.24 13.15 -1.68
N ASP A 90 -6.52 13.06 -0.37
CA ASP A 90 -5.78 12.20 0.56
C ASP A 90 -5.88 10.72 0.15
N THR A 91 -7.10 10.25 -0.14
CA THR A 91 -7.32 8.87 -0.57
C THR A 91 -6.56 8.55 -1.86
N GLN A 92 -6.60 9.43 -2.84
CA GLN A 92 -5.89 9.24 -4.10
C GLN A 92 -4.38 9.23 -3.89
N SER A 93 -3.87 10.10 -3.01
CA SER A 93 -2.45 10.14 -2.66
C SER A 93 -2.01 8.84 -1.98
N ASP A 94 -2.84 8.31 -1.08
CA ASP A 94 -2.55 7.06 -0.37
C ASP A 94 -2.49 5.89 -1.35
N MET A 95 -3.44 5.81 -2.27
CA MET A 95 -3.45 4.77 -3.30
C MET A 95 -2.26 4.89 -4.23
N LEU A 96 -1.87 6.12 -4.59
CA LEU A 96 -0.68 6.35 -5.40
C LEU A 96 0.58 5.88 -4.68
N LEU A 97 0.73 6.17 -3.40
CA LEU A 97 1.88 5.72 -2.61
C LEU A 97 1.94 4.19 -2.54
N ALA A 98 0.80 3.52 -2.38
CA ALA A 98 0.75 2.06 -2.42
C ALA A 98 1.18 1.53 -3.79
N THR A 99 0.75 2.16 -4.86
CA THR A 99 1.15 1.80 -6.22
C THR A 99 2.65 1.98 -6.42
N ILE A 100 3.21 3.08 -5.97
CA ILE A 100 4.66 3.33 -6.02
C ILE A 100 5.40 2.27 -5.20
N GLY A 101 4.87 1.89 -4.03
CA GLY A 101 5.44 0.82 -3.22
C GLY A 101 5.50 -0.51 -3.96
N ALA A 102 4.41 -0.88 -4.63
CA ALA A 102 4.35 -2.11 -5.41
C ALA A 102 5.36 -2.09 -6.57
N PHE A 103 5.44 -1.00 -7.32
CA PHE A 103 6.43 -0.85 -8.39
C PHE A 103 7.85 -0.91 -7.84
N SER A 104 8.09 -0.28 -6.68
CA SER A 104 9.41 -0.27 -6.05
C SER A 104 9.86 -1.69 -5.70
N MET A 105 8.96 -2.49 -5.15
CA MET A 105 9.26 -3.90 -4.86
C MET A 105 9.64 -4.65 -6.13
N ILE A 106 8.85 -4.51 -7.18
CA ILE A 106 9.08 -5.22 -8.44
C ILE A 106 10.40 -4.81 -9.06
N ILE A 107 10.67 -3.52 -9.14
CA ILE A 107 11.87 -3.00 -9.81
C ILE A 107 13.13 -3.32 -9.02
N LEU A 108 13.10 -3.12 -7.70
CA LEU A 108 14.30 -3.18 -6.87
C LEU A 108 14.63 -4.59 -6.38
N LEU A 109 13.62 -5.40 -6.06
CA LEU A 109 13.82 -6.64 -5.34
C LEU A 109 13.35 -7.89 -6.08
N SER A 110 12.77 -7.78 -7.28
CA SER A 110 12.20 -8.96 -7.93
C SER A 110 13.24 -10.03 -8.20
N LYS A 111 14.44 -9.69 -8.64
CA LYS A 111 15.50 -10.67 -8.91
C LYS A 111 15.97 -11.36 -7.63
N LYS A 112 16.16 -10.59 -6.56
CA LYS A 112 16.56 -11.17 -5.25
C LYS A 112 15.45 -12.02 -4.68
N HIS A 113 14.21 -11.59 -4.84
CA HIS A 113 13.04 -12.33 -4.37
C HIS A 113 12.89 -13.63 -5.13
N ASP A 114 13.05 -13.62 -6.46
CA ASP A 114 13.01 -14.83 -7.28
C ASP A 114 14.08 -15.84 -6.85
N ALA A 115 15.29 -15.36 -6.61
CA ALA A 115 16.38 -16.22 -6.15
C ALA A 115 16.07 -16.83 -4.78
N ALA A 116 15.51 -16.04 -3.86
CA ALA A 116 15.12 -16.54 -2.54
C ALA A 116 14.02 -17.60 -2.63
N ILE A 117 13.02 -17.40 -3.49
CA ILE A 117 11.94 -18.35 -3.71
C ILE A 117 12.51 -19.64 -4.29
N ASN A 118 13.37 -19.55 -5.30
CA ASN A 118 13.97 -20.73 -5.95
C ASN A 118 14.81 -21.55 -4.99
N ASN A 119 15.46 -20.90 -4.02
CA ASN A 119 16.23 -21.61 -3.00
C ASN A 119 15.35 -22.37 -1.99
N LEU A 120 14.10 -21.94 -1.82
CA LEU A 120 13.16 -22.56 -0.88
C LEU A 120 12.31 -23.66 -1.52
N ILE A 121 12.22 -23.70 -2.84
CA ILE A 121 11.47 -24.72 -3.57
C ILE A 121 12.42 -25.88 -3.87
N PRO A 122 12.08 -27.11 -3.41
CA PRO A 122 12.94 -28.29 -3.68
C PRO A 122 12.96 -28.69 -5.15
#